data_84023d1ec1364c36a557ae419f1a86c4
#
_entry.id   84023d1ec1364c36a557ae419f1a86c4
#
_cell.length_a   1.000
_cell.length_b   1.000
_cell.length_c   1.000
_cell.angle_alpha   90.00
_cell.angle_beta   90.00
_cell.angle_gamma   90.00
#
_symmetry.space_group_name_H-M   'P 1'
#
loop_
_entity.id
_entity.type
_entity.pdbx_description
1 polymer ?
#
loop_
_entity_poly.entity_id
_entity_poly.type
_entity_poly.pdbx_seq_one_letter_code
_entity_poly.pdbx_strand_id
1 'polypeptide(L)'
;CCPLLEEGINPEVWALEGQFGRAKNAHPVQIRLKDPTTFPYQRQYPLRPEAHKGLQDIVKHLKAQGLVRKCSSPCNTPILGVQKPNGQWRLVQDLRLINEAVIPLYPVVPNPYTLLSQIPEEAEWFTVLDLKDAFFCIPLHSDSQFLFAFEDPTDHTSQLTWTVLPQGFRDSPHLFGQALAQDLGHFSSPGTLVLQYVDDLLLATSSEASCQQATLDLLNFLANQGYK
;
A
#
# COMPACT_ATOMS: atom_id res chain seq x y z
N CYS A 1 -1.77 -19.43 -12.35
CA CYS A 1 -2.74 -18.70 -13.18
C CYS A 1 -3.31 -19.61 -14.26
N CYS A 2 -4.59 -19.51 -14.55
CA CYS A 2 -5.18 -20.25 -15.68
C CYS A 2 -4.67 -19.63 -16.98
N PRO A 3 -4.03 -20.40 -17.88
CA PRO A 3 -3.47 -19.85 -19.13
C PRO A 3 -4.49 -19.13 -20.01
N LEU A 4 -5.78 -19.48 -19.88
CA LEU A 4 -6.88 -18.87 -20.63
C LEU A 4 -7.19 -17.42 -20.19
N LEU A 5 -6.72 -16.99 -19.03
CA LEU A 5 -6.92 -15.63 -18.52
C LEU A 5 -5.82 -14.66 -18.96
N GLU A 6 -4.64 -15.15 -19.34
CA GLU A 6 -3.49 -14.30 -19.61
C GLU A 6 -3.65 -13.47 -20.90
N GLU A 7 -4.33 -13.98 -21.91
CA GLU A 7 -4.45 -13.32 -23.23
C GLU A 7 -5.32 -12.05 -23.21
N GLY A 8 -6.21 -11.88 -22.23
CA GLY A 8 -7.12 -10.74 -22.17
C GLY A 8 -6.79 -9.71 -21.10
N ILE A 9 -5.71 -9.91 -20.34
CA ILE A 9 -5.38 -9.09 -19.19
C ILE A 9 -4.37 -8.02 -19.59
N ASN A 10 -4.64 -6.76 -19.22
CA ASN A 10 -3.69 -5.69 -19.35
C ASN A 10 -2.44 -6.02 -18.50
N PRO A 11 -1.26 -6.17 -19.09
CA PRO A 11 -0.05 -6.57 -18.38
C PRO A 11 0.41 -5.58 -17.30
N GLU A 12 -0.07 -4.35 -17.34
CA GLU A 12 0.24 -3.33 -16.33
C GLU A 12 -0.34 -3.65 -14.95
N VAL A 13 -1.34 -4.55 -14.87
CA VAL A 13 -1.90 -4.95 -13.57
C VAL A 13 -0.93 -5.81 -12.77
N TRP A 14 -0.02 -6.50 -13.43
CA TRP A 14 0.91 -7.40 -12.75
C TRP A 14 2.01 -6.63 -12.03
N ALA A 15 2.14 -6.90 -10.74
CA ALA A 15 3.20 -6.34 -9.92
C ALA A 15 4.50 -7.12 -10.15
N LEU A 16 5.25 -6.74 -11.17
CA LEU A 16 6.59 -7.25 -11.40
C LEU A 16 7.56 -6.72 -10.34
N GLU A 17 8.68 -7.39 -10.15
CA GLU A 17 9.70 -6.97 -9.19
C GLU A 17 10.15 -5.53 -9.48
N GLY A 18 10.13 -4.70 -8.45
CA GLY A 18 10.54 -3.30 -8.54
C GLY A 18 9.54 -2.35 -9.18
N GLN A 19 8.34 -2.80 -9.53
CA GLN A 19 7.27 -1.94 -10.04
C GLN A 19 6.21 -1.68 -8.98
N PHE A 20 5.67 -0.45 -8.97
CA PHE A 20 4.65 -0.01 -8.02
C PHE A 20 3.47 0.59 -8.76
N GLY A 21 2.26 0.34 -8.24
CA GLY A 21 1.04 0.96 -8.74
C GLY A 21 0.90 2.41 -8.27
N ARG A 22 0.00 3.13 -8.92
CA ARG A 22 -0.42 4.48 -8.54
C ARG A 22 -1.92 4.62 -8.77
N ALA A 23 -2.68 4.80 -7.70
CA ALA A 23 -4.12 5.05 -7.80
C ALA A 23 -4.38 6.42 -8.47
N LYS A 24 -4.83 6.40 -9.72
CA LYS A 24 -4.95 7.62 -10.55
C LYS A 24 -5.97 8.62 -10.01
N ASN A 25 -7.02 8.12 -9.35
CA ASN A 25 -8.11 8.95 -8.84
C ASN A 25 -7.97 9.30 -7.36
N ALA A 26 -6.93 8.80 -6.69
CA ALA A 26 -6.72 9.08 -5.28
C ALA A 26 -6.21 10.51 -5.08
N HIS A 27 -6.90 11.26 -4.22
CA HIS A 27 -6.43 12.57 -3.80
C HIS A 27 -5.27 12.43 -2.82
N PRO A 28 -4.29 13.35 -2.84
CA PRO A 28 -3.23 13.37 -1.85
C PRO A 28 -3.77 13.44 -0.43
N VAL A 29 -3.30 12.55 0.43
CA VAL A 29 -3.77 12.44 1.81
C VAL A 29 -3.11 13.49 2.68
N GLN A 30 -3.93 14.24 3.44
CA GLN A 30 -3.47 15.17 4.47
C GLN A 30 -3.51 14.49 5.83
N ILE A 31 -2.42 14.62 6.59
CA ILE A 31 -2.26 14.11 7.94
C ILE A 31 -1.85 15.26 8.83
N ARG A 32 -2.47 15.38 10.00
CA ARG A 32 -2.27 16.51 10.91
C ARG A 32 -1.81 16.04 12.28
N LEU A 33 -0.89 16.79 12.87
CA LEU A 33 -0.47 16.61 14.25
C LEU A 33 -1.59 17.05 15.21
N LYS A 34 -1.73 16.34 16.34
CA LYS A 34 -2.59 16.77 17.46
C LYS A 34 -2.13 18.11 18.01
N ASP A 35 -0.82 18.27 18.15
CA ASP A 35 -0.15 19.51 18.56
C ASP A 35 0.81 19.96 17.46
N PRO A 36 0.46 20.97 16.65
CA PRO A 36 1.29 21.42 15.54
C PRO A 36 2.59 22.10 15.98
N THR A 37 2.78 22.35 17.27
CA THR A 37 4.00 22.95 17.83
C THR A 37 5.03 21.92 18.31
N THR A 38 4.64 20.65 18.43
CA THR A 38 5.50 19.57 18.92
C THR A 38 5.79 18.59 17.78
N PHE A 39 7.07 18.47 17.43
CA PHE A 39 7.51 17.59 16.35
C PHE A 39 8.13 16.31 16.90
N PRO A 40 7.54 15.12 16.60
CA PRO A 40 8.13 13.85 17.03
C PRO A 40 9.50 13.64 16.41
N TYR A 41 10.49 13.35 17.25
CA TYR A 41 11.85 13.14 16.82
C TYR A 41 12.50 11.98 17.57
N GLN A 42 12.96 10.99 16.83
CA GLN A 42 13.75 9.88 17.34
C GLN A 42 14.95 9.66 16.42
N ARG A 43 16.13 9.58 17.01
CA ARG A 43 17.37 9.34 16.27
C ARG A 43 17.39 7.97 15.62
N GLN A 44 18.10 7.90 14.50
CA GLN A 44 18.40 6.63 13.84
C GLN A 44 19.19 5.70 14.77
N TYR A 45 18.74 4.46 14.86
CA TYR A 45 19.47 3.41 15.57
C TYR A 45 20.74 3.02 14.82
N PRO A 46 21.80 2.59 15.53
CA PRO A 46 22.94 1.96 14.89
C PRO A 46 22.50 0.74 14.08
N LEU A 47 22.95 0.64 12.84
CA LEU A 47 22.62 -0.46 11.95
C LEU A 47 23.82 -1.40 11.82
N ARG A 48 23.57 -2.70 11.74
CA ARG A 48 24.60 -3.68 11.38
C ARG A 48 25.08 -3.42 9.95
N PRO A 49 26.37 -3.66 9.63
CA PRO A 49 26.91 -3.38 8.29
C PRO A 49 26.13 -4.03 7.16
N GLU A 50 25.68 -5.28 7.34
CA GLU A 50 24.91 -6.00 6.33
C GLU A 50 23.52 -5.36 6.11
N ALA A 51 22.84 -4.99 7.21
CA ALA A 51 21.55 -4.31 7.16
C ALA A 51 21.69 -2.93 6.52
N HIS A 52 22.73 -2.19 6.85
CA HIS A 52 23.00 -0.87 6.28
C HIS A 52 23.16 -0.93 4.76
N LYS A 53 23.93 -1.90 4.25
CA LYS A 53 24.08 -2.12 2.82
C LYS A 53 22.77 -2.50 2.14
N GLY A 54 22.01 -3.41 2.75
CA GLY A 54 20.69 -3.83 2.24
C GLY A 54 19.71 -2.67 2.16
N LEU A 55 19.70 -1.80 3.17
CA LEU A 55 18.83 -0.60 3.20
C LEU A 55 19.27 0.44 2.16
N GLN A 56 20.55 0.62 1.92
CA GLN A 56 21.03 1.53 0.87
C GLN A 56 20.49 1.14 -0.50
N ASP A 57 20.51 -0.14 -0.85
CA ASP A 57 20.00 -0.65 -2.12
C ASP A 57 18.48 -0.44 -2.25
N ILE A 58 17.73 -0.72 -1.18
CA ILE A 58 16.29 -0.49 -1.14
C ILE A 58 15.96 1.00 -1.33
N VAL A 59 16.62 1.87 -0.59
CA VAL A 59 16.40 3.32 -0.65
C VAL A 59 16.74 3.87 -2.04
N LYS A 60 17.82 3.40 -2.65
CA LYS A 60 18.18 3.78 -4.02
C LYS A 60 17.06 3.44 -4.99
N HIS A 61 16.48 2.26 -4.87
CA HIS A 61 15.35 1.84 -5.70
C HIS A 61 14.10 2.68 -5.45
N LEU A 62 13.75 2.93 -4.20
CA LEU A 62 12.61 3.77 -3.83
C LEU A 62 12.74 5.20 -4.35
N LYS A 63 13.95 5.77 -4.30
CA LYS A 63 14.24 7.09 -4.93
C LYS A 63 14.03 7.06 -6.43
N ALA A 64 14.52 6.04 -7.11
CA ALA A 64 14.37 5.90 -8.56
C ALA A 64 12.90 5.81 -8.98
N GLN A 65 12.04 5.22 -8.15
CA GLN A 65 10.59 5.12 -8.38
C GLN A 65 9.81 6.36 -7.90
N GLY A 66 10.47 7.34 -7.30
CA GLY A 66 9.81 8.55 -6.80
C GLY A 66 8.99 8.36 -5.53
N LEU A 67 9.13 7.21 -4.85
CA LEU A 67 8.38 6.91 -3.61
C LEU A 67 8.97 7.61 -2.39
N VAL A 68 10.25 7.93 -2.42
CA VAL A 68 10.93 8.75 -1.41
C VAL A 68 11.67 9.90 -2.07
N ARG A 69 11.84 10.99 -1.34
CA ARG A 69 12.55 12.18 -1.78
C ARG A 69 13.41 12.76 -0.66
N LYS A 70 14.41 13.54 -1.02
CA LYS A 70 15.18 14.34 -0.04
C LYS A 70 14.27 15.38 0.62
N CYS A 71 14.49 15.59 1.91
CA CYS A 71 13.80 16.62 2.67
C CYS A 71 14.69 17.18 3.80
N SER A 72 14.22 18.27 4.38
CA SER A 72 14.70 18.74 5.68
C SER A 72 13.48 18.89 6.57
N SER A 73 13.41 18.11 7.63
CA SER A 73 12.23 17.99 8.49
C SER A 73 12.59 18.11 9.96
N PRO A 74 11.73 18.76 10.78
CA PRO A 74 11.88 18.75 12.23
C PRO A 74 11.50 17.39 12.85
N CYS A 75 10.82 16.51 12.11
CA CYS A 75 10.52 15.15 12.51
C CYS A 75 11.59 14.18 12.04
N ASN A 76 11.77 13.10 12.77
CA ASN A 76 12.60 11.98 12.35
C ASN A 76 12.18 10.71 13.07
N THR A 77 12.15 9.59 12.37
CA THR A 77 11.96 8.26 12.96
C THR A 77 12.96 7.28 12.37
N PRO A 78 13.41 6.30 13.18
CA PRO A 78 14.46 5.38 12.74
C PRO A 78 13.96 4.33 11.76
N ILE A 79 14.85 3.87 10.89
CA ILE A 79 14.65 2.72 10.01
C ILE A 79 15.44 1.53 10.49
N LEU A 80 14.92 0.33 10.21
CA LEU A 80 15.51 -0.96 10.53
C LEU A 80 15.54 -1.84 9.30
N GLY A 81 16.56 -2.67 9.19
CA GLY A 81 16.61 -3.73 8.18
C GLY A 81 16.17 -5.06 8.79
N VAL A 82 15.22 -5.71 8.17
CA VAL A 82 14.79 -7.07 8.52
C VAL A 82 15.12 -7.99 7.36
N GLN A 83 15.85 -9.06 7.64
CA GLN A 83 16.20 -10.05 6.63
C GLN A 83 15.06 -11.03 6.44
N LYS A 84 14.64 -11.22 5.18
CA LYS A 84 13.66 -12.23 4.80
C LYS A 84 14.31 -13.62 4.75
N PRO A 85 13.52 -14.72 4.81
CA PRO A 85 14.03 -16.08 4.68
C PRO A 85 14.84 -16.33 3.41
N ASN A 86 14.55 -15.62 2.33
CA ASN A 86 15.28 -15.70 1.05
C ASN A 86 16.59 -14.89 1.01
N GLY A 87 16.99 -14.30 2.14
CA GLY A 87 18.21 -13.49 2.25
C GLY A 87 18.06 -12.02 1.83
N GLN A 88 16.94 -11.64 1.24
CA GLN A 88 16.67 -10.25 0.88
C GLN A 88 16.35 -9.40 2.12
N TRP A 89 16.62 -8.11 2.05
CA TRP A 89 16.33 -7.15 3.11
C TRP A 89 14.98 -6.48 2.89
N ARG A 90 14.32 -6.17 4.00
CA ARG A 90 13.12 -5.35 4.05
C ARG A 90 13.38 -4.13 4.92
N LEU A 91 13.00 -2.95 4.42
CA LEU A 91 13.02 -1.71 5.19
C LEU A 91 11.79 -1.66 6.09
N VAL A 92 12.01 -1.42 7.37
CA VAL A 92 10.96 -1.17 8.36
C VAL A 92 11.26 0.16 9.02
N GLN A 93 10.27 1.04 9.07
CA GLN A 93 10.37 2.32 9.78
C GLN A 93 9.57 2.25 11.08
N ASP A 94 10.18 2.66 12.16
CA ASP A 94 9.50 2.73 13.46
C ASP A 94 8.68 4.00 13.56
N LEU A 95 7.42 3.92 13.17
CA LEU A 95 6.49 5.05 13.14
C LEU A 95 5.63 5.20 14.40
N ARG A 96 5.96 4.51 15.50
CA ARG A 96 5.14 4.56 16.72
C ARG A 96 4.96 5.98 17.24
N LEU A 97 6.01 6.80 17.27
CA LEU A 97 5.91 8.20 17.70
C LEU A 97 4.99 9.03 16.81
N ILE A 98 5.04 8.80 15.50
CA ILE A 98 4.18 9.50 14.55
C ILE A 98 2.73 9.04 14.73
N ASN A 99 2.49 7.75 14.87
CA ASN A 99 1.15 7.20 15.09
C ASN A 99 0.48 7.78 16.35
N GLU A 100 1.25 8.06 17.39
CA GLU A 100 0.75 8.67 18.63
C GLU A 100 0.52 10.18 18.49
N ALA A 101 1.32 10.86 17.67
CA ALA A 101 1.33 12.31 17.56
C ALA A 101 0.30 12.87 16.56
N VAL A 102 -0.16 12.06 15.62
CA VAL A 102 -1.13 12.49 14.61
C VAL A 102 -2.56 12.33 15.09
N ILE A 103 -3.47 13.15 14.56
CA ILE A 103 -4.90 13.04 14.81
C ILE A 103 -5.36 11.68 14.25
N PRO A 104 -5.92 10.79 15.11
CA PRO A 104 -6.32 9.47 14.66
C PRO A 104 -7.58 9.52 13.80
N LEU A 105 -7.61 8.65 12.79
CA LEU A 105 -8.84 8.25 12.14
C LEU A 105 -9.43 7.06 12.92
N TYR A 106 -10.74 7.07 13.11
CA TYR A 106 -11.46 5.97 13.77
C TYR A 106 -12.29 5.23 12.72
N PRO A 107 -11.69 4.33 11.93
CA PRO A 107 -12.41 3.63 10.89
C PRO A 107 -13.36 2.59 11.47
N VAL A 108 -14.47 2.38 10.77
CA VAL A 108 -15.26 1.17 10.96
C VAL A 108 -14.53 0.05 10.23
N VAL A 109 -13.90 -0.84 10.99
CA VAL A 109 -13.17 -1.99 10.41
C VAL A 109 -14.18 -3.06 10.04
N PRO A 110 -14.24 -3.51 8.76
CA PRO A 110 -15.12 -4.60 8.37
C PRO A 110 -14.73 -5.88 9.11
N ASN A 111 -15.74 -6.62 9.60
CA ASN A 111 -15.51 -7.93 10.16
C ASN A 111 -15.42 -8.96 9.01
N PRO A 112 -14.32 -9.71 8.89
CA PRO A 112 -14.16 -10.70 7.82
C PRO A 112 -15.31 -11.73 7.78
N TYR A 113 -15.78 -12.18 8.92
CA TYR A 113 -16.90 -13.14 9.01
C TYR A 113 -18.21 -12.55 8.48
N THR A 114 -18.49 -11.29 8.78
CA THR A 114 -19.66 -10.57 8.26
C THR A 114 -19.54 -10.38 6.75
N LEU A 115 -18.35 -10.07 6.23
CA LEU A 115 -18.12 -9.99 4.79
C LEU A 115 -18.40 -11.33 4.11
N LEU A 116 -17.84 -12.43 4.63
CA LEU A 116 -18.04 -13.76 4.05
C LEU A 116 -19.50 -14.22 4.11
N SER A 117 -20.28 -13.77 5.09
CA SER A 117 -21.70 -14.08 5.19
C SER A 117 -22.55 -13.46 4.06
N GLN A 118 -22.01 -12.49 3.33
CA GLN A 118 -22.68 -11.91 2.18
C GLN A 118 -22.61 -12.79 0.92
N ILE A 119 -21.77 -13.82 0.93
CA ILE A 119 -21.65 -14.76 -0.20
C ILE A 119 -22.93 -15.57 -0.32
N PRO A 120 -23.64 -15.52 -1.48
CA PRO A 120 -24.85 -16.30 -1.68
C PRO A 120 -24.55 -17.79 -1.76
N GLU A 121 -25.53 -18.63 -1.39
CA GLU A 121 -25.38 -20.09 -1.41
C GLU A 121 -25.09 -20.64 -2.81
N GLU A 122 -25.52 -19.93 -3.85
CA GLU A 122 -25.33 -20.30 -5.24
C GLU A 122 -23.90 -20.04 -5.74
N ALA A 123 -23.09 -19.32 -4.97
CA ALA A 123 -21.72 -19.03 -5.35
C ALA A 123 -20.82 -20.27 -5.09
N GLU A 124 -20.25 -20.79 -6.17
CA GLU A 124 -19.39 -21.98 -6.14
C GLU A 124 -18.00 -21.72 -6.68
N TRP A 125 -17.79 -20.59 -7.38
CA TRP A 125 -16.53 -20.20 -8.01
C TRP A 125 -16.01 -18.90 -7.45
N PHE A 126 -14.73 -18.89 -7.06
CA PHE A 126 -14.10 -17.78 -6.35
C PHE A 126 -12.79 -17.40 -7.00
N THR A 127 -12.48 -16.11 -6.95
CA THR A 127 -11.15 -15.57 -7.25
C THR A 127 -10.69 -14.71 -6.09
N VAL A 128 -9.45 -14.93 -5.65
CA VAL A 128 -8.81 -14.13 -4.61
C VAL A 128 -7.66 -13.35 -5.23
N LEU A 129 -7.64 -12.05 -5.00
CA LEU A 129 -6.60 -11.14 -5.47
C LEU A 129 -5.99 -10.40 -4.28
N ASP A 130 -4.68 -10.21 -4.32
CA ASP A 130 -3.91 -9.40 -3.39
C ASP A 130 -3.20 -8.29 -4.15
N LEU A 131 -3.31 -7.06 -3.65
CA LEU A 131 -2.63 -5.90 -4.23
C LEU A 131 -1.26 -5.72 -3.58
N LYS A 132 -0.22 -5.83 -4.38
CA LYS A 132 1.16 -5.71 -3.89
C LYS A 132 1.50 -4.26 -3.56
N ASP A 133 2.16 -4.08 -2.40
CA ASP A 133 2.61 -2.76 -1.94
C ASP A 133 1.49 -1.70 -2.02
N ALA A 134 0.29 -2.09 -1.61
CA ALA A 134 -0.95 -1.37 -1.82
C ALA A 134 -0.89 0.08 -1.33
N PHE A 135 -0.30 0.31 -0.16
CA PHE A 135 -0.26 1.66 0.43
C PHE A 135 0.57 2.64 -0.41
N PHE A 136 1.57 2.15 -1.12
CA PHE A 136 2.39 2.97 -2.02
C PHE A 136 1.63 3.50 -3.24
N CYS A 137 0.42 3.00 -3.49
CA CYS A 137 -0.45 3.51 -4.55
C CYS A 137 -1.09 4.86 -4.21
N ILE A 138 -1.14 5.24 -2.93
CA ILE A 138 -1.83 6.43 -2.45
C ILE A 138 -0.84 7.55 -2.16
N PRO A 139 -0.98 8.72 -2.80
CA PRO A 139 -0.06 9.83 -2.60
C PRO A 139 -0.30 10.52 -1.25
N LEU A 140 0.78 10.99 -0.63
CA LEU A 140 0.76 11.91 0.49
C LEU A 140 0.78 13.36 0.01
N HIS A 141 -0.06 14.19 0.60
CA HIS A 141 0.00 15.62 0.38
C HIS A 141 1.38 16.16 0.80
N SER A 142 1.92 17.09 0.03
CA SER A 142 3.26 17.66 0.27
C SER A 142 3.43 18.23 1.69
N ASP A 143 2.37 18.84 2.24
CA ASP A 143 2.37 19.42 3.59
C ASP A 143 2.40 18.38 4.72
N SER A 144 2.16 17.11 4.42
CA SER A 144 2.16 16.00 5.39
C SER A 144 3.40 15.12 5.31
N GLN A 145 4.18 15.23 4.26
CA GLN A 145 5.31 14.34 4.00
C GLN A 145 6.42 14.47 5.07
N PHE A 146 6.59 15.66 5.65
CA PHE A 146 7.62 15.92 6.67
C PHE A 146 7.49 15.02 7.91
N LEU A 147 6.28 14.51 8.20
CA LEU A 147 6.01 13.64 9.34
C LEU A 147 6.75 12.31 9.27
N PHE A 148 7.02 11.81 8.07
CA PHE A 148 7.58 10.47 7.83
C PHE A 148 9.05 10.48 7.48
N ALA A 149 9.75 11.57 7.82
CA ALA A 149 11.17 11.71 7.55
C ALA A 149 12.02 10.70 8.33
N PHE A 150 13.06 10.22 7.69
CA PHE A 150 14.06 9.34 8.25
C PHE A 150 15.46 9.70 7.72
N GLU A 151 16.50 9.28 8.42
CA GLU A 151 17.88 9.51 8.01
C GLU A 151 18.22 8.69 6.76
N ASP A 152 18.84 9.34 5.77
CA ASP A 152 19.30 8.66 4.56
C ASP A 152 20.44 7.69 4.93
N PRO A 153 20.29 6.39 4.68
CA PRO A 153 21.33 5.42 4.98
C PRO A 153 22.59 5.57 4.12
N THR A 154 22.54 6.37 3.04
CA THR A 154 23.70 6.65 2.17
C THR A 154 24.39 7.96 2.53
N ASP A 155 23.72 8.84 3.26
CA ASP A 155 24.24 10.15 3.66
C ASP A 155 23.62 10.56 5.01
N HIS A 156 24.35 10.30 6.11
CA HIS A 156 23.91 10.56 7.47
C HIS A 156 23.64 12.05 7.79
N THR A 157 23.98 12.96 6.89
CA THR A 157 23.70 14.39 7.03
C THR A 157 22.37 14.79 6.37
N SER A 158 21.72 13.89 5.66
CA SER A 158 20.51 14.13 4.91
C SER A 158 19.33 13.31 5.43
N GLN A 159 18.13 13.81 5.21
CA GLN A 159 16.88 13.10 5.45
C GLN A 159 16.16 12.79 4.14
N LEU A 160 15.40 11.71 4.18
CA LEU A 160 14.43 11.32 3.16
C LEU A 160 13.05 11.28 3.77
N THR A 161 12.03 11.43 2.94
CA THR A 161 10.65 11.19 3.34
C THR A 161 9.86 10.54 2.22
N TRP A 162 8.72 9.97 2.58
CA TRP A 162 7.80 9.31 1.68
C TRP A 162 6.93 10.31 0.92
N THR A 163 6.67 10.03 -0.35
CA THR A 163 5.70 10.74 -1.18
C THR A 163 4.35 10.03 -1.24
N VAL A 164 4.27 8.84 -0.66
CA VAL A 164 3.12 7.93 -0.63
C VAL A 164 2.89 7.43 0.80
N LEU A 165 1.74 6.81 1.05
CA LEU A 165 1.44 6.22 2.36
C LEU A 165 2.48 5.16 2.72
N PRO A 166 3.20 5.33 3.84
CA PRO A 166 4.24 4.38 4.22
C PRO A 166 3.67 3.16 4.94
N GLN A 167 4.43 2.09 4.88
CA GLN A 167 4.20 0.91 5.71
C GLN A 167 4.47 1.23 7.18
N GLY A 168 3.62 0.75 8.06
CA GLY A 168 3.73 1.02 9.50
C GLY A 168 3.01 2.27 9.99
N PHE A 169 2.53 3.13 9.11
CA PHE A 169 1.61 4.19 9.50
C PHE A 169 0.24 3.59 9.81
N ARG A 170 -0.29 3.90 11.00
CA ARG A 170 -1.49 3.28 11.56
C ARG A 170 -2.70 3.38 10.62
N ASP A 171 -2.89 4.54 9.99
CA ASP A 171 -4.07 4.83 9.18
C ASP A 171 -3.91 4.46 7.70
N SER A 172 -2.74 3.97 7.27
CA SER A 172 -2.51 3.57 5.87
C SER A 172 -3.50 2.51 5.38
N PRO A 173 -3.79 1.44 6.14
CA PRO A 173 -4.75 0.44 5.69
C PRO A 173 -6.14 1.01 5.44
N HIS A 174 -6.64 1.86 6.35
CA HIS A 174 -7.94 2.49 6.22
C HIS A 174 -8.01 3.43 5.02
N LEU A 175 -7.01 4.29 4.87
CA LEU A 175 -6.96 5.28 3.78
C LEU A 175 -6.87 4.60 2.42
N PHE A 176 -6.07 3.55 2.31
CA PHE A 176 -6.01 2.74 1.11
C PHE A 176 -7.35 2.05 0.82
N GLY A 177 -7.91 1.38 1.82
CA GLY A 177 -9.18 0.66 1.68
C GLY A 177 -10.32 1.58 1.24
N GLN A 178 -10.36 2.81 1.75
CA GLN A 178 -11.35 3.82 1.36
C GLN A 178 -11.18 4.25 -0.10
N ALA A 179 -9.96 4.50 -0.55
CA ALA A 179 -9.67 4.88 -1.92
C ALA A 179 -10.03 3.76 -2.90
N LEU A 180 -9.65 2.53 -2.59
CA LEU A 180 -10.00 1.37 -3.41
C LEU A 180 -11.52 1.13 -3.45
N ALA A 181 -12.22 1.26 -2.33
CA ALA A 181 -13.67 1.11 -2.27
C ALA A 181 -14.40 2.13 -3.16
N GLN A 182 -13.92 3.38 -3.20
CA GLN A 182 -14.47 4.40 -4.09
C GLN A 182 -14.28 4.02 -5.56
N ASP A 183 -13.10 3.53 -5.93
CA ASP A 183 -12.83 3.08 -7.30
C ASP A 183 -13.67 1.84 -7.65
N LEU A 184 -13.78 0.87 -6.76
CA LEU A 184 -14.60 -0.33 -6.96
C LEU A 184 -16.11 -0.02 -7.09
N GLY A 185 -16.58 1.11 -6.55
CA GLY A 185 -17.93 1.60 -6.74
C GLY A 185 -18.29 1.86 -8.21
N HIS A 186 -17.30 2.05 -9.07
CA HIS A 186 -17.46 2.22 -10.51
C HIS A 186 -17.31 0.90 -11.29
N PHE A 187 -16.98 -0.19 -10.61
CA PHE A 187 -16.90 -1.50 -11.22
C PHE A 187 -18.25 -2.21 -11.11
N SER A 188 -18.71 -2.79 -12.22
CA SER A 188 -19.93 -3.60 -12.27
C SER A 188 -19.69 -4.82 -13.13
N SER A 189 -20.07 -5.98 -12.61
CA SER A 189 -20.09 -7.24 -13.35
C SER A 189 -21.35 -8.00 -12.97
N PRO A 190 -22.29 -8.24 -13.91
CA PRO A 190 -23.55 -8.91 -13.61
C PRO A 190 -23.33 -10.30 -13.01
N GLY A 191 -24.08 -10.63 -11.96
CA GLY A 191 -24.01 -11.94 -11.30
C GLY A 191 -22.74 -12.19 -10.50
N THR A 192 -21.94 -11.16 -10.25
CA THR A 192 -20.69 -11.25 -9.51
C THR A 192 -20.75 -10.44 -8.22
N LEU A 193 -20.40 -11.06 -7.10
CA LEU A 193 -20.16 -10.37 -5.84
C LEU A 193 -18.67 -10.08 -5.69
N VAL A 194 -18.34 -8.82 -5.40
CA VAL A 194 -16.98 -8.39 -5.06
C VAL A 194 -16.95 -8.01 -3.60
N LEU A 195 -16.10 -8.67 -2.82
CA LEU A 195 -15.84 -8.33 -1.44
C LEU A 195 -14.42 -7.78 -1.30
N GLN A 196 -14.30 -6.72 -0.51
CA GLN A 196 -13.02 -6.08 -0.22
C GLN A 196 -12.72 -6.16 1.28
N TYR A 197 -11.49 -6.59 1.60
CA TYR A 197 -10.92 -6.48 2.93
C TYR A 197 -9.55 -5.83 2.82
N VAL A 198 -9.50 -4.50 3.04
CA VAL A 198 -8.30 -3.66 2.86
C VAL A 198 -7.75 -3.77 1.43
N ASP A 199 -6.68 -4.52 1.24
CA ASP A 199 -6.00 -4.77 -0.04
C ASP A 199 -6.28 -6.16 -0.64
N ASP A 200 -7.10 -6.96 0.05
CA ASP A 200 -7.55 -8.26 -0.44
C ASP A 200 -8.92 -8.14 -1.11
N LEU A 201 -9.07 -8.78 -2.25
CA LEU A 201 -10.31 -8.83 -3.01
C LEU A 201 -10.77 -10.27 -3.22
N LEU A 202 -12.05 -10.51 -3.05
CA LEU A 202 -12.71 -11.77 -3.32
C LEU A 202 -13.83 -11.55 -4.35
N LEU A 203 -13.77 -12.32 -5.44
CA LEU A 203 -14.86 -12.46 -6.39
C LEU A 203 -15.62 -13.76 -6.13
N ALA A 204 -16.94 -13.72 -6.14
CA ALA A 204 -17.79 -14.88 -5.99
C ALA A 204 -18.81 -14.93 -7.13
N THR A 205 -18.89 -16.06 -7.80
CA THR A 205 -19.83 -16.30 -8.92
C THR A 205 -20.42 -17.71 -8.84
N SER A 206 -21.50 -17.94 -9.60
CA SER A 206 -22.17 -19.23 -9.66
C SER A 206 -21.61 -20.20 -10.70
N SER A 207 -20.78 -19.74 -11.64
CA SER A 207 -20.20 -20.57 -12.70
C SER A 207 -18.75 -20.23 -12.97
N GLU A 208 -18.02 -21.21 -13.50
CA GLU A 208 -16.62 -21.04 -13.90
C GLU A 208 -16.47 -19.95 -14.98
N ALA A 209 -17.31 -19.98 -15.98
CA ALA A 209 -17.27 -19.00 -17.08
C ALA A 209 -17.49 -17.56 -16.58
N SER A 210 -18.47 -17.36 -15.70
CA SER A 210 -18.72 -16.07 -15.07
C SER A 210 -17.55 -15.61 -14.20
N CYS A 211 -16.93 -16.55 -13.48
CA CYS A 211 -15.77 -16.25 -12.65
C CYS A 211 -14.56 -15.81 -13.47
N GLN A 212 -14.26 -16.51 -14.55
CA GLN A 212 -13.18 -16.16 -15.46
C GLN A 212 -13.40 -14.79 -16.09
N GLN A 213 -14.61 -14.52 -16.59
CA GLN A 213 -14.92 -13.23 -17.21
C GLN A 213 -14.88 -12.09 -16.19
N ALA A 214 -15.45 -12.27 -15.02
CA ALA A 214 -15.44 -11.26 -13.96
C ALA A 214 -14.02 -10.97 -13.46
N THR A 215 -13.17 -11.99 -13.35
CA THR A 215 -11.77 -11.83 -12.99
C THR A 215 -11.01 -11.02 -14.04
N LEU A 216 -11.22 -11.32 -15.31
CA LEU A 216 -10.64 -10.58 -16.42
C LEU A 216 -11.06 -9.10 -16.37
N ASP A 217 -12.36 -8.85 -16.20
CA ASP A 217 -12.91 -7.50 -16.14
C ASP A 217 -12.38 -6.73 -14.95
N LEU A 218 -12.28 -7.36 -13.79
CA LEU A 218 -11.74 -6.73 -12.58
C LEU A 218 -10.24 -6.40 -12.71
N LEU A 219 -9.45 -7.33 -13.21
CA LEU A 219 -8.01 -7.10 -13.41
C LEU A 219 -7.77 -5.94 -14.40
N ASN A 220 -8.51 -5.88 -15.50
CA ASN A 220 -8.42 -4.78 -16.45
C ASN A 220 -8.89 -3.46 -15.84
N PHE A 221 -9.95 -3.48 -15.03
CA PHE A 221 -10.43 -2.32 -14.31
C PHE A 221 -9.34 -1.79 -13.34
N LEU A 222 -8.73 -2.67 -12.54
CA LEU A 222 -7.67 -2.30 -11.62
C LEU A 222 -6.45 -1.71 -12.34
N ALA A 223 -6.06 -2.31 -13.47
CA ALA A 223 -4.97 -1.78 -14.30
C ALA A 223 -5.28 -0.38 -14.81
N ASN A 224 -6.50 -0.13 -15.27
CA ASN A 224 -6.94 1.18 -15.76
C ASN A 224 -6.95 2.23 -14.63
N GLN A 225 -7.22 1.81 -13.41
CA GLN A 225 -7.18 2.69 -12.22
C GLN A 225 -5.75 2.88 -11.66
N GLY A 226 -4.77 2.14 -12.17
CA GLY A 226 -3.37 2.24 -11.80
C GLY A 226 -2.90 1.30 -10.69
N TYR A 227 -3.73 0.38 -10.23
CA TYR A 227 -3.37 -0.63 -9.23
C TYR A 227 -2.55 -1.78 -9.83
N LYS A 228 -1.75 -2.43 -8.97
CA LYS A 228 -0.98 -3.62 -9.33
C LYS A 228 -1.10 -4.75 -8.31
#